data_84e9caf92b716a0092ecc6df77d6ada0
#
_entry.id   84e9caf92b716a0092ecc6df77d6ada0
#
_cell.length_a   1.000
_cell.length_b   1.000
_cell.length_c   1.000
_cell.angle_alpha   90.00
_cell.angle_beta   90.00
_cell.angle_gamma   90.00
#
_symmetry.space_group_name_H-M   'P 1'
#
loop_
_entity.id
_entity.type
_entity.pdbx_description
1 polymer ?
#
loop_
_entity_poly.entity_id
_entity_poly.type
_entity_poly.pdbx_seq_one_letter_code
_entity_poly.pdbx_strand_id
1 'polypeptide(L)'
;MANVKIAISNRDEAKNPRQIRTEGFLPGSIYGKGMDAKNIQLNAHEFELLYKNNKDNVWELSLGKETYKAKIQELQVNYATGQYLNIEFATV
;
A
#
# COMPACT_ATOMS: atom_id res chain seq x y z
N MET A 1 9.44 1.79 19.27
CA MET A 1 8.79 2.54 18.19
C MET A 1 7.51 1.86 17.78
N ALA A 2 6.46 2.63 17.65
CA ALA A 2 5.19 2.08 17.22
C ALA A 2 5.21 1.82 15.71
N ASN A 3 4.86 0.61 15.31
CA ASN A 3 4.67 0.28 13.91
C ASN A 3 3.25 0.65 13.50
N VAL A 4 3.10 1.05 12.25
CA VAL A 4 1.79 1.31 11.67
C VAL A 4 1.23 -0.01 11.17
N LYS A 5 -0.02 -0.29 11.47
CA LYS A 5 -0.69 -1.51 10.99
C LYS A 5 -1.80 -1.14 10.03
N ILE A 6 -1.85 -1.82 8.92
CA ILE A 6 -2.92 -1.63 7.93
C ILE A 6 -3.22 -2.97 7.26
N ALA A 7 -4.49 -3.22 7.00
CA ALA A 7 -4.90 -4.41 6.29
C ALA A 7 -4.74 -4.19 4.78
N ILE A 8 -4.23 -5.19 4.09
CA ILE A 8 -4.11 -5.18 2.64
C ILE A 8 -4.82 -6.42 2.09
N SER A 9 -5.07 -6.41 0.80
CA SER A 9 -5.63 -7.57 0.12
C SER A 9 -4.95 -7.74 -1.24
N ASN A 10 -5.08 -8.93 -1.81
CA ASN A 10 -4.60 -9.16 -3.17
C ASN A 10 -5.38 -8.26 -4.11
N ARG A 11 -4.68 -7.65 -5.05
CA ARG A 11 -5.31 -6.81 -6.04
C ARG A 11 -6.22 -7.65 -6.93
N ASP A 12 -7.42 -7.13 -7.20
CA ASP A 12 -8.32 -7.74 -8.17
C ASP A 12 -7.78 -7.47 -9.57
N GLU A 13 -7.17 -8.48 -10.19
CA GLU A 13 -6.54 -8.35 -11.49
C GLU A 13 -7.53 -8.19 -12.64
N ALA A 14 -8.81 -8.47 -12.38
CA ALA A 14 -9.87 -8.21 -13.36
C ALA A 14 -10.16 -6.72 -13.51
N LYS A 15 -9.66 -5.90 -12.58
CA LYS A 15 -9.87 -4.46 -12.59
C LYS A 15 -8.56 -3.72 -12.89
N ASN A 16 -8.67 -2.64 -13.67
CA ASN A 16 -7.51 -1.79 -13.90
C ASN A 16 -7.29 -0.86 -12.69
N PRO A 17 -6.11 -0.23 -12.57
CA PRO A 17 -5.82 0.64 -11.42
C PRO A 17 -6.84 1.76 -11.22
N ARG A 18 -7.37 2.30 -12.29
CA ARG A 18 -8.35 3.38 -12.21
C ARG A 18 -9.63 2.91 -11.55
N GLN A 19 -10.10 1.69 -11.89
CA GLN A 19 -11.29 1.11 -11.26
C GLN A 19 -11.08 0.87 -9.78
N ILE A 20 -9.90 0.37 -9.41
CA ILE A 20 -9.55 0.13 -8.02
C ILE A 20 -9.59 1.44 -7.23
N ARG A 21 -9.02 2.52 -7.77
CA ARG A 21 -9.05 3.82 -7.11
C ARG A 21 -10.46 4.38 -6.99
N THR A 22 -11.30 4.17 -8.01
CA THR A 22 -12.69 4.62 -7.98
C THR A 22 -13.48 3.96 -6.87
N GLU A 23 -13.13 2.72 -6.52
CA GLU A 23 -13.78 1.97 -5.45
C GLU A 23 -13.25 2.31 -4.07
N GLY A 24 -12.31 3.25 -3.96
CA GLY A 24 -11.77 3.69 -2.69
C GLY A 24 -10.52 2.94 -2.24
N PHE A 25 -9.90 2.18 -3.12
CA PHE A 25 -8.68 1.45 -2.83
C PHE A 25 -7.47 2.08 -3.52
N LEU A 26 -6.32 1.91 -2.90
CA LEU A 26 -5.04 2.33 -3.48
C LEU A 26 -4.32 1.07 -3.98
N PRO A 27 -4.08 0.96 -5.29
CA PRO A 27 -3.32 -0.17 -5.80
C PRO A 27 -1.84 0.00 -5.48
N GLY A 28 -1.15 -1.11 -5.34
CA GLY A 28 0.27 -1.07 -5.04
C GLY A 28 0.93 -2.43 -5.18
N SER A 29 2.16 -2.49 -4.76
CA SER A 29 2.92 -3.72 -4.76
C SER A 29 3.76 -3.82 -3.49
N ILE A 30 4.08 -5.07 -3.13
CA ILE A 30 5.00 -5.36 -2.05
C ILE A 30 6.05 -6.32 -2.60
N TYR A 31 7.31 -6.03 -2.33
CA TYR A 31 8.41 -6.87 -2.77
C TYR A 31 9.53 -6.81 -1.75
N GLY A 32 10.48 -7.71 -1.88
CA GLY A 32 11.61 -7.72 -0.99
C GLY A 32 12.56 -8.85 -1.31
N LYS A 33 13.62 -8.91 -0.52
CA LYS A 33 14.65 -9.93 -0.69
C LYS A 33 14.05 -11.30 -0.38
N GLY A 34 14.15 -12.21 -1.34
CA GLY A 34 13.69 -13.57 -1.17
C GLY A 34 12.20 -13.78 -1.42
N MET A 35 11.49 -12.76 -1.92
CA MET A 35 10.08 -12.93 -2.27
C MET A 35 9.79 -12.29 -3.63
N ASP A 36 8.82 -12.88 -4.33
CA ASP A 36 8.34 -12.29 -5.57
C ASP A 36 7.42 -11.10 -5.27
N ALA A 37 7.44 -10.13 -6.17
CA ALA A 37 6.55 -8.98 -6.05
C ALA A 37 5.09 -9.44 -6.11
N LYS A 38 4.27 -8.88 -5.22
CA LYS A 38 2.83 -9.14 -5.18
C LYS A 38 2.07 -7.85 -5.43
N ASN A 39 1.05 -7.92 -6.26
CA ASN A 39 0.15 -6.80 -6.47
C ASN A 39 -0.92 -6.82 -5.38
N ILE A 40 -1.05 -5.70 -4.70
CA ILE A 40 -1.95 -5.57 -3.56
C ILE A 40 -2.83 -4.33 -3.72
N GLN A 41 -3.83 -4.24 -2.88
CA GLN A 41 -4.64 -3.03 -2.75
C GLN A 41 -4.96 -2.81 -1.27
N LEU A 42 -5.15 -1.56 -0.90
CA LEU A 42 -5.48 -1.20 0.46
C LEU A 42 -6.47 -0.03 0.47
N ASN A 43 -7.10 0.18 1.63
CA ASN A 43 -8.07 1.26 1.77
C ASN A 43 -7.33 2.60 1.65
N ALA A 44 -7.66 3.38 0.63
CA ALA A 44 -6.96 4.63 0.32
C ALA A 44 -7.14 5.67 1.42
N HIS A 45 -8.34 5.78 1.98
CA HIS A 45 -8.63 6.75 3.03
C HIS A 45 -7.87 6.42 4.31
N GLU A 46 -7.88 5.15 4.71
CA GLU A 46 -7.14 4.70 5.89
C GLU A 46 -5.64 4.92 5.72
N PHE A 47 -5.11 4.60 4.54
CA PHE A 47 -3.72 4.85 4.24
C PHE A 47 -3.37 6.34 4.35
N GLU A 48 -4.20 7.20 3.79
CA GLU A 48 -3.97 8.65 3.84
C GLU A 48 -3.88 9.16 5.27
N LEU A 49 -4.81 8.72 6.13
CA LEU A 49 -4.82 9.14 7.53
C LEU A 49 -3.55 8.71 8.28
N LEU A 50 -3.07 7.49 8.00
CA LEU A 50 -1.89 6.97 8.66
C LEU A 50 -0.59 7.52 8.08
N TYR A 51 -0.56 7.76 6.78
CA TYR A 51 0.63 8.18 6.07
C TYR A 51 1.18 9.52 6.57
N LYS A 52 0.31 10.46 6.90
CA LYS A 52 0.72 11.81 7.31
C LYS A 52 1.70 11.81 8.48
N ASN A 53 1.55 10.87 9.40
CA ASN A 53 2.35 10.80 10.62
C ASN A 53 3.36 9.65 10.62
N ASN A 54 3.42 8.86 9.55
CA ASN A 54 4.16 7.61 9.57
C ASN A 54 4.97 7.36 8.28
N LYS A 55 5.39 8.41 7.60
CA LYS A 55 6.07 8.29 6.30
C LYS A 55 7.33 7.42 6.35
N ASP A 56 8.10 7.54 7.43
CA ASP A 56 9.37 6.85 7.57
C ASP A 56 9.31 5.65 8.52
N ASN A 57 8.13 5.31 8.99
CA ASN A 57 7.96 4.19 9.91
C ASN A 57 7.90 2.86 9.16
N VAL A 58 8.11 1.79 9.93
CA VAL A 58 7.87 0.44 9.42
C VAL A 58 6.37 0.18 9.48
N TRP A 59 5.82 -0.29 8.36
CA TRP A 59 4.41 -0.63 8.25
C TRP A 59 4.22 -2.13 8.39
N GLU A 60 3.27 -2.55 9.20
CA GLU A 60 2.84 -3.94 9.28
C GLU A 60 1.64 -4.11 8.35
N LEU A 61 1.82 -4.88 7.31
CA LEU A 61 0.81 -5.09 6.27
C LEU A 61 0.19 -6.47 6.50
N SER A 62 -1.10 -6.49 6.85
CA SER A 62 -1.82 -7.74 7.12
C SER A 62 -2.51 -8.21 5.85
N LEU A 63 -2.06 -9.34 5.32
CA LEU A 63 -2.64 -9.98 4.14
C LEU A 63 -3.20 -11.34 4.57
N GLY A 64 -4.49 -11.38 4.89
CA GLY A 64 -5.11 -12.59 5.42
C GLY A 64 -4.43 -13.01 6.72
N LYS A 65 -3.82 -14.20 6.72
CA LYS A 65 -3.11 -14.72 7.88
C LYS A 65 -1.65 -14.32 7.94
N GLU A 66 -1.15 -13.70 6.86
CA GLU A 66 0.25 -13.31 6.77
C GLU A 66 0.42 -11.85 7.16
N THR A 67 1.55 -11.54 7.75
CA THR A 67 1.92 -10.17 8.09
C THR A 67 3.29 -9.88 7.52
N TYR A 68 3.42 -8.76 6.84
CA TYR A 68 4.68 -8.31 6.27
C TYR A 68 5.10 -7.01 6.94
N LYS A 69 6.37 -6.90 7.26
CA LYS A 69 6.95 -5.64 7.72
C LYS A 69 7.67 -5.00 6.55
N ALA A 70 7.30 -3.79 6.22
CA ALA A 70 7.81 -3.12 5.04
C ALA A 70 7.90 -1.62 5.26
N LYS A 71 8.71 -0.98 4.42
CA LYS A 71 8.77 0.47 4.36
C LYS A 71 8.24 0.94 3.02
N ILE A 72 7.73 2.16 2.97
CA ILE A 72 7.29 2.76 1.73
C ILE A 72 8.52 3.05 0.87
N GLN A 73 8.59 2.41 -0.29
CA GLN A 73 9.67 2.63 -1.24
C GLN A 73 9.35 3.78 -2.18
N GLU A 74 8.11 3.84 -2.64
CA GLU A 74 7.66 4.90 -3.53
C GLU A 74 6.15 5.09 -3.40
N LEU A 75 5.73 6.33 -3.47
CA LEU A 75 4.31 6.70 -3.52
C LEU A 75 4.13 7.65 -4.70
N GLN A 76 3.33 7.21 -5.67
CA GLN A 76 3.02 8.04 -6.83
C GLN A 76 1.78 8.86 -6.55
N VAL A 77 1.89 10.16 -6.76
CA VAL A 77 0.83 11.13 -6.47
C VAL A 77 0.52 11.92 -7.73
N ASN A 78 -0.75 12.13 -7.98
CA ASN A 78 -1.18 13.09 -9.00
C ASN A 78 -1.12 14.49 -8.37
N TYR A 79 -0.10 15.25 -8.70
CA TYR A 79 0.10 16.56 -8.08
C TYR A 79 -0.96 17.59 -8.44
N ALA A 80 -1.68 17.38 -9.53
CA ALA A 80 -2.76 18.29 -9.92
C ALA A 80 -3.99 18.13 -9.01
N THR A 81 -4.27 16.91 -8.55
CA THR A 81 -5.45 16.61 -7.74
C THR A 81 -5.12 16.22 -6.30
N GLY A 82 -3.85 15.89 -6.02
CA GLY A 82 -3.45 15.36 -4.73
C GLY A 82 -3.81 13.88 -4.52
N GLN A 83 -4.35 13.22 -5.54
CA GLN A 83 -4.75 11.83 -5.44
C GLN A 83 -3.54 10.89 -5.44
N TYR A 84 -3.53 9.93 -4.54
CA TYR A 84 -2.54 8.86 -4.54
C TYR A 84 -2.89 7.87 -5.65
N LEU A 85 -1.91 7.54 -6.48
CA LEU A 85 -2.10 6.69 -7.64
C LEU A 85 -1.63 5.26 -7.43
N ASN A 86 -0.51 5.08 -6.75
CA ASN A 86 0.10 3.78 -6.57
C ASN A 86 1.09 3.84 -5.41
N ILE A 87 1.27 2.73 -4.71
CA ILE A 87 2.23 2.66 -3.62
C ILE A 87 3.09 1.40 -3.75
N GLU A 88 4.38 1.54 -3.46
CA GLU A 88 5.30 0.41 -3.45
C GLU A 88 5.89 0.27 -2.05
N PHE A 89 5.78 -0.93 -1.49
CA PHE A 89 6.38 -1.31 -0.23
C PHE A 89 7.55 -2.25 -0.47
N ALA A 90 8.64 -2.01 0.25
CA ALA A 90 9.78 -2.93 0.26
C ALA A 90 9.87 -3.56 1.66
N THR A 91 9.92 -4.89 1.72
CA THR A 91 10.03 -5.59 3.01
C THR A 91 11.37 -5.30 3.66
N VAL A 92 11.35 -5.23 4.97
CA VAL A 92 12.56 -4.97 5.76
C VAL A 92 13.06 -6.24 6.45
#